data_68c11fe708ffb6754f59512bb87d81c8
#
_entry.id   68c11fe708ffb6754f59512bb87d81c8
#
_cell.length_a   1.000
_cell.length_b   1.000
_cell.length_c   1.000
_cell.angle_alpha   90.00
_cell.angle_beta   90.00
_cell.angle_gamma   90.00
#
_symmetry.space_group_name_H-M   'P 1'
#
loop_
_entity.id
_entity.type
_entity.pdbx_description
1 polymer ?
#
loop_
_entity_poly.entity_id
_entity_poly.type
_entity_poly.pdbx_seq_one_letter_code
_entity_poly.pdbx_strand_id
1 'polypeptide(L)'
;MLRIAAGRFKGMRLAAPPAIRATGAKVRQALFNILAEAVEGSRVLDAFAGSGALGLEAFSRGAAFVAFIESDTEAVMAIRENLARLASELPREAWRVIHMDIDRGLRQAARAEPPFDLILFDPPYRADDGKKALNTVVECAMLAPAGIVAVEHDRRTILPASVGPLREWKQHRYGDTVLSFYGAPPPTSRP
;
A
#
# COMPACT_ATOMS: atom_id res chain seq x y z
N MET A 1 -6.51 2.15 -19.05
CA MET A 1 -5.95 3.44 -18.62
C MET A 1 -6.17 3.59 -17.13
N LEU A 2 -5.08 3.78 -16.35
CA LEU A 2 -5.09 3.84 -14.90
C LEU A 2 -5.65 5.20 -14.42
N ARG A 3 -6.57 5.17 -13.42
CA ARG A 3 -7.18 6.36 -12.83
C ARG A 3 -7.40 6.17 -11.34
N ILE A 4 -7.47 7.27 -10.61
CA ILE A 4 -7.95 7.30 -9.22
C ILE A 4 -9.46 7.01 -9.22
N ALA A 5 -9.89 6.07 -8.34
CA ALA A 5 -11.24 5.54 -8.35
C ALA A 5 -12.24 6.37 -7.50
N ALA A 6 -11.76 6.96 -6.39
CA ALA A 6 -12.61 7.71 -5.46
C ALA A 6 -11.86 8.85 -4.77
N GLY A 7 -12.57 9.62 -3.94
CA GLY A 7 -12.02 10.69 -3.13
C GLY A 7 -11.79 12.00 -3.88
N ARG A 8 -10.95 12.87 -3.31
CA ARG A 8 -10.68 14.26 -3.75
C ARG A 8 -10.18 14.33 -5.20
N PHE A 9 -9.35 13.36 -5.62
CA PHE A 9 -8.73 13.33 -6.94
C PHE A 9 -9.39 12.31 -7.90
N LYS A 10 -10.63 11.91 -7.65
CA LYS A 10 -11.38 10.94 -8.47
C LYS A 10 -11.33 11.29 -9.96
N GLY A 11 -11.02 10.30 -10.79
CA GLY A 11 -10.95 10.43 -12.25
C GLY A 11 -9.61 10.89 -12.79
N MET A 12 -8.68 11.39 -11.95
CA MET A 12 -7.35 11.77 -12.37
C MET A 12 -6.64 10.61 -13.04
N ARG A 13 -6.07 10.85 -14.22
CA ARG A 13 -5.28 9.86 -14.96
C ARG A 13 -3.89 9.77 -14.35
N LEU A 14 -3.42 8.53 -14.15
CA LEU A 14 -2.08 8.27 -13.64
C LEU A 14 -1.14 7.89 -14.76
N ALA A 15 0.07 8.45 -14.74
CA ALA A 15 1.18 7.95 -15.52
C ALA A 15 1.57 6.57 -14.98
N ALA A 16 1.84 5.63 -15.87
CA ALA A 16 2.33 4.30 -15.53
C ALA A 16 3.17 3.77 -16.68
N PRO A 17 4.34 3.16 -16.40
CA PRO A 17 5.12 2.48 -17.43
C PRO A 17 4.32 1.35 -18.09
N PRO A 18 4.51 1.12 -19.41
CA PRO A 18 3.77 0.08 -20.12
C PRO A 18 3.96 -1.34 -19.56
N ALA A 19 5.12 -1.61 -18.98
CA ALA A 19 5.49 -2.90 -18.42
C ALA A 19 4.87 -3.17 -17.04
N ILE A 20 4.36 -2.15 -16.35
CA ILE A 20 3.79 -2.31 -15.01
C ILE A 20 2.32 -2.73 -15.11
N ARG A 21 2.04 -3.92 -14.63
CA ARG A 21 0.67 -4.39 -14.45
C ARG A 21 0.07 -3.69 -13.23
N ALA A 22 -0.80 -2.73 -13.46
CA ALA A 22 -1.52 -2.09 -12.36
C ALA A 22 -2.48 -3.09 -11.70
N THR A 23 -2.54 -3.05 -10.36
CA THR A 23 -3.61 -3.68 -9.57
C THR A 23 -4.96 -3.45 -10.25
N GLY A 24 -5.75 -4.49 -10.45
CA GLY A 24 -7.04 -4.37 -11.13
C GLY A 24 -7.92 -3.31 -10.45
N ALA A 25 -8.52 -2.41 -11.23
CA ALA A 25 -9.33 -1.31 -10.67
C ALA A 25 -10.40 -1.80 -9.68
N LYS A 26 -10.98 -2.98 -9.93
CA LYS A 26 -11.96 -3.62 -9.03
C LYS A 26 -11.34 -4.05 -7.71
N VAL A 27 -10.15 -4.65 -7.75
CA VAL A 27 -9.43 -5.12 -6.54
C VAL A 27 -9.02 -3.92 -5.70
N ARG A 28 -8.44 -2.88 -6.32
CA ARG A 28 -8.08 -1.63 -5.64
C ARG A 28 -9.29 -0.97 -4.99
N GLN A 29 -10.43 -0.87 -5.68
CA GLN A 29 -11.66 -0.33 -5.11
C GLN A 29 -12.14 -1.18 -3.93
N ALA A 30 -12.10 -2.51 -4.03
CA ALA A 30 -12.48 -3.42 -2.96
C ALA A 30 -11.56 -3.28 -1.74
N LEU A 31 -10.23 -3.21 -1.96
CA LEU A 31 -9.24 -2.96 -0.91
C LEU A 31 -9.60 -1.71 -0.10
N PHE A 32 -9.78 -0.58 -0.78
CA PHE A 32 -10.10 0.68 -0.11
C PHE A 32 -11.52 0.77 0.46
N ASN A 33 -12.47 -0.03 -0.01
CA ASN A 33 -13.78 -0.15 0.63
C ASN A 33 -13.69 -0.90 1.97
N ILE A 34 -12.79 -1.90 2.07
CA ILE A 34 -12.53 -2.62 3.33
C ILE A 34 -11.78 -1.73 4.31
N LEU A 35 -10.85 -0.92 3.83
CA LEU A 35 -10.01 -0.03 4.63
C LEU A 35 -10.65 1.35 4.91
N ALA A 36 -11.87 1.62 4.45
CA ALA A 36 -12.44 2.96 4.33
C ALA A 36 -12.24 3.85 5.58
N GLU A 37 -12.55 3.33 6.76
CA GLU A 37 -12.43 4.08 8.03
C GLU A 37 -10.98 4.25 8.51
N ALA A 38 -10.05 3.44 7.98
CA ALA A 38 -8.64 3.47 8.38
C ALA A 38 -7.77 4.37 7.50
N VAL A 39 -8.31 4.97 6.43
CA VAL A 39 -7.52 5.74 5.46
C VAL A 39 -7.42 7.21 5.83
N GLU A 40 -8.53 7.83 6.27
CA GLU A 40 -8.56 9.27 6.54
C GLU A 40 -7.61 9.62 7.70
N GLY A 41 -6.75 10.62 7.46
CA GLY A 41 -5.73 11.05 8.42
C GLY A 41 -4.55 10.08 8.61
N SER A 42 -4.55 8.92 7.97
CA SER A 42 -3.56 7.86 8.18
C SER A 42 -2.20 8.15 7.55
N ARG A 43 -1.17 7.51 8.10
CA ARG A 43 0.16 7.36 7.52
C ARG A 43 0.22 6.04 6.77
N VAL A 44 0.41 6.10 5.46
CA VAL A 44 0.37 4.94 4.56
C VAL A 44 1.77 4.63 4.01
N LEU A 45 2.11 3.36 3.93
CA LEU A 45 3.24 2.86 3.17
C LEU A 45 2.73 2.05 1.98
N ASP A 46 2.99 2.52 0.77
CA ASP A 46 2.79 1.79 -0.50
C ASP A 46 4.12 1.12 -0.85
N ALA A 47 4.25 -0.13 -0.47
CA ALA A 47 5.45 -0.91 -0.71
C ALA A 47 5.23 -1.83 -1.93
N PHE A 48 6.17 -1.87 -2.85
CA PHE A 48 6.02 -2.32 -4.24
C PHE A 48 5.13 -1.38 -5.06
N ALA A 49 5.39 -0.07 -4.94
CA ALA A 49 4.43 0.96 -5.36
C ALA A 49 4.12 0.99 -6.87
N GLY A 50 4.99 0.46 -7.73
CA GLY A 50 4.80 0.51 -9.17
C GLY A 50 4.58 1.94 -9.64
N SER A 51 3.41 2.23 -10.21
CA SER A 51 3.02 3.60 -10.59
C SER A 51 2.54 4.48 -9.43
N GLY A 52 2.53 3.97 -8.19
CA GLY A 52 2.01 4.64 -7.02
C GLY A 52 0.48 4.63 -6.92
N ALA A 53 -0.19 3.74 -7.63
CA ALA A 53 -1.66 3.78 -7.73
C ALA A 53 -2.37 3.56 -6.39
N LEU A 54 -1.83 2.70 -5.51
CA LEU A 54 -2.41 2.48 -4.18
C LEU A 54 -2.19 3.69 -3.27
N GLY A 55 -0.97 4.19 -3.17
CA GLY A 55 -0.66 5.35 -2.35
C GLY A 55 -1.38 6.62 -2.82
N LEU A 56 -1.51 6.85 -4.13
CA LEU A 56 -2.25 7.98 -4.69
C LEU A 56 -3.76 7.85 -4.47
N GLU A 57 -4.31 6.64 -4.49
CA GLU A 57 -5.69 6.38 -4.10
C GLU A 57 -5.90 6.66 -2.60
N ALA A 58 -4.93 6.28 -1.74
CA ALA A 58 -4.96 6.61 -0.30
C ALA A 58 -4.98 8.14 -0.09
N PHE A 59 -4.13 8.90 -0.76
CA PHE A 59 -4.18 10.37 -0.73
C PHE A 59 -5.54 10.91 -1.14
N SER A 60 -6.08 10.41 -2.23
CA SER A 60 -7.40 10.83 -2.71
C SER A 60 -8.51 10.60 -1.69
N ARG A 61 -8.33 9.64 -0.80
CA ARG A 61 -9.26 9.27 0.27
C ARG A 61 -8.91 9.86 1.63
N GLY A 62 -7.97 10.81 1.68
CA GLY A 62 -7.69 11.59 2.88
C GLY A 62 -6.50 11.11 3.72
N ALA A 63 -5.64 10.20 3.24
CA ALA A 63 -4.40 9.89 3.94
C ALA A 63 -3.57 11.16 4.16
N ALA A 64 -3.01 11.33 5.35
CA ALA A 64 -2.22 12.50 5.72
C ALA A 64 -0.77 12.41 5.19
N PHE A 65 -0.25 11.19 5.08
CA PHE A 65 1.11 10.94 4.61
C PHE A 65 1.19 9.64 3.84
N VAL A 66 1.97 9.61 2.75
CA VAL A 66 2.26 8.39 2.01
C VAL A 66 3.75 8.26 1.68
N ALA A 67 4.35 7.13 2.08
CA ALA A 67 5.65 6.72 1.59
C ALA A 67 5.49 5.68 0.48
N PHE A 68 6.29 5.81 -0.57
CA PHE A 68 6.33 4.88 -1.70
C PHE A 68 7.70 4.21 -1.75
N ILE A 69 7.75 2.88 -1.82
CA ILE A 69 8.98 2.11 -2.06
C ILE A 69 8.87 1.45 -3.42
N GLU A 70 9.83 1.74 -4.29
CA GLU A 70 9.90 1.19 -5.63
C GLU A 70 11.35 1.07 -6.10
N SER A 71 11.69 -0.02 -6.77
CA SER A 71 13.03 -0.30 -7.28
C SER A 71 13.21 0.07 -8.75
N ASP A 72 12.14 0.04 -9.53
CA ASP A 72 12.18 0.34 -10.96
C ASP A 72 12.23 1.85 -11.21
N THR A 73 13.21 2.28 -11.99
CA THR A 73 13.44 3.71 -12.27
C THR A 73 12.27 4.36 -13.03
N GLU A 74 11.68 3.67 -14.01
CA GLU A 74 10.56 4.22 -14.79
C GLU A 74 9.30 4.35 -13.91
N ALA A 75 9.09 3.38 -13.03
CA ALA A 75 8.02 3.44 -12.05
C ALA A 75 8.19 4.61 -11.06
N VAL A 76 9.40 4.80 -10.53
CA VAL A 76 9.73 5.95 -9.67
C VAL A 76 9.49 7.28 -10.39
N MET A 77 9.87 7.37 -11.67
CA MET A 77 9.59 8.56 -12.48
C MET A 77 8.08 8.81 -12.62
N ALA A 78 7.31 7.74 -12.87
CA ALA A 78 5.85 7.84 -12.96
C ALA A 78 5.22 8.28 -11.63
N ILE A 79 5.67 7.75 -10.48
CA ILE A 79 5.23 8.21 -9.14
C ILE A 79 5.49 9.71 -8.99
N ARG A 80 6.71 10.17 -9.30
CA ARG A 80 7.09 11.58 -9.18
C ARG A 80 6.28 12.48 -10.11
N GLU A 81 6.02 12.05 -11.34
CA GLU A 81 5.15 12.76 -12.28
C GLU A 81 3.72 12.88 -11.74
N ASN A 82 3.18 11.79 -11.22
CA ASN A 82 1.84 11.79 -10.63
C ASN A 82 1.75 12.71 -9.41
N LEU A 83 2.75 12.69 -8.52
CA LEU A 83 2.82 13.58 -7.35
C LEU A 83 2.99 15.04 -7.75
N ALA A 84 3.77 15.34 -8.81
CA ALA A 84 3.93 16.72 -9.32
C ALA A 84 2.60 17.32 -9.79
N ARG A 85 1.70 16.51 -10.33
CA ARG A 85 0.35 16.94 -10.72
C ARG A 85 -0.54 17.29 -9.52
N LEU A 86 -0.19 16.82 -8.33
CA LEU A 86 -0.90 17.08 -7.07
C LEU A 86 -0.17 18.08 -6.17
N ALA A 87 0.94 18.66 -6.63
CA ALA A 87 1.81 19.50 -5.81
C ALA A 87 1.13 20.80 -5.29
N SER A 88 0.10 21.30 -5.97
CA SER A 88 -0.70 22.42 -5.49
C SER A 88 -1.70 22.03 -4.38
N GLU A 89 -1.97 20.75 -4.24
CA GLU A 89 -2.99 20.19 -3.37
C GLU A 89 -2.43 19.45 -2.16
N LEU A 90 -1.17 19.00 -2.26
CA LEU A 90 -0.48 18.22 -1.23
C LEU A 90 0.80 18.95 -0.79
N PRO A 91 0.99 19.20 0.51
CA PRO A 91 2.24 19.75 1.01
C PRO A 91 3.40 18.79 0.72
N ARG A 92 4.62 19.34 0.51
CA ARG A 92 5.80 18.55 0.15
C ARG A 92 6.15 17.50 1.23
N GLU A 93 5.83 17.76 2.45
CA GLU A 93 6.06 16.90 3.62
C GLU A 93 5.08 15.73 3.69
N ALA A 94 3.97 15.78 2.97
CA ALA A 94 2.96 14.73 2.99
C ALA A 94 3.41 13.42 2.31
N TRP A 95 4.53 13.43 1.59
CA TRP A 95 4.95 12.24 0.88
C TRP A 95 6.47 12.02 0.85
N ARG A 96 6.86 10.75 0.66
CA ARG A 96 8.23 10.30 0.48
C ARG A 96 8.30 9.27 -0.66
N VAL A 97 9.30 9.36 -1.54
CA VAL A 97 9.61 8.33 -2.53
C VAL A 97 10.98 7.76 -2.22
N ILE A 98 11.02 6.46 -1.97
CA ILE A 98 12.21 5.68 -1.62
C ILE A 98 12.53 4.78 -2.83
N HIS A 99 13.55 5.16 -3.60
CA HIS A 99 14.00 4.40 -4.77
C HIS A 99 14.99 3.33 -4.33
N MET A 100 14.49 2.19 -3.91
CA MET A 100 15.28 1.04 -3.41
C MET A 100 14.56 -0.27 -3.65
N ASP A 101 15.31 -1.39 -3.55
CA ASP A 101 14.70 -2.70 -3.38
C ASP A 101 13.87 -2.75 -2.09
N ILE A 102 12.92 -3.69 -2.03
CA ILE A 102 11.92 -3.71 -0.96
C ILE A 102 12.53 -3.88 0.43
N ASP A 103 13.51 -4.77 0.64
CA ASP A 103 14.06 -5.01 1.97
C ASP A 103 14.81 -3.78 2.51
N ARG A 104 15.67 -3.19 1.68
CA ARG A 104 16.36 -1.95 2.04
C ARG A 104 15.41 -0.78 2.23
N GLY A 105 14.41 -0.67 1.35
CA GLY A 105 13.39 0.38 1.40
C GLY A 105 12.57 0.31 2.69
N LEU A 106 12.12 -0.87 3.10
CA LEU A 106 11.40 -1.07 4.38
C LEU A 106 12.28 -0.67 5.57
N ARG A 107 13.52 -1.14 5.62
CA ARG A 107 14.45 -0.79 6.70
C ARG A 107 14.79 0.70 6.73
N GLN A 108 14.89 1.35 5.57
CA GLN A 108 15.06 2.80 5.50
C GLN A 108 13.82 3.54 5.97
N ALA A 109 12.62 3.15 5.52
CA ALA A 109 11.36 3.73 5.96
C ALA A 109 11.21 3.63 7.50
N ALA A 110 11.51 2.46 8.08
CA ALA A 110 11.44 2.24 9.52
C ALA A 110 12.38 3.14 10.34
N ARG A 111 13.52 3.54 9.77
CA ARG A 111 14.46 4.44 10.43
C ARG A 111 14.13 5.93 10.28
N ALA A 112 13.48 6.28 9.17
CA ALA A 112 13.25 7.66 8.78
C ALA A 112 11.85 8.18 9.14
N GLU A 113 10.90 7.28 9.32
CA GLU A 113 9.49 7.61 9.50
C GLU A 113 8.92 6.99 10.79
N PRO A 114 7.97 7.66 11.44
CA PRO A 114 7.17 7.03 12.49
C PRO A 114 6.40 5.80 11.95
N PRO A 115 5.92 4.90 12.83
CA PRO A 115 5.12 3.76 12.41
C PRO A 115 3.93 4.17 11.53
N PHE A 116 3.54 3.28 10.62
CA PHE A 116 2.46 3.48 9.67
C PHE A 116 1.14 2.90 10.20
N ASP A 117 0.04 3.58 9.89
CA ASP A 117 -1.31 3.08 10.18
C ASP A 117 -1.72 2.03 9.14
N LEU A 118 -1.31 2.21 7.90
CA LEU A 118 -1.56 1.27 6.80
C LEU A 118 -0.27 0.95 6.05
N ILE A 119 -0.04 -0.35 5.81
CA ILE A 119 1.02 -0.83 4.94
C ILE A 119 0.37 -1.66 3.83
N LEU A 120 0.58 -1.26 2.58
CA LEU A 120 -0.01 -1.88 1.40
C LEU A 120 1.08 -2.61 0.62
N PHE A 121 0.88 -3.91 0.38
CA PHE A 121 1.78 -4.76 -0.40
C PHE A 121 1.06 -5.28 -1.63
N ASP A 122 1.59 -4.98 -2.81
CA ASP A 122 1.22 -5.60 -4.10
C ASP A 122 2.49 -6.16 -4.77
N PRO A 123 3.11 -7.21 -4.17
CA PRO A 123 4.38 -7.73 -4.65
C PRO A 123 4.23 -8.35 -6.04
N PRO A 124 5.27 -8.28 -6.90
CA PRO A 124 5.33 -9.09 -8.10
C PRO A 124 5.24 -10.56 -7.72
N TYR A 125 4.49 -11.37 -8.47
CA TYR A 125 4.05 -12.76 -8.18
C TYR A 125 5.16 -13.78 -7.78
N ARG A 126 6.16 -13.37 -6.99
CA ARG A 126 7.12 -14.27 -6.34
C ARG A 126 6.55 -14.68 -4.98
N ALA A 127 6.33 -15.98 -4.80
CA ALA A 127 5.63 -16.53 -3.64
C ALA A 127 6.19 -16.11 -2.26
N ASP A 128 7.46 -15.74 -2.17
CA ASP A 128 8.14 -15.43 -0.91
C ASP A 128 8.22 -13.93 -0.57
N ASP A 129 7.97 -13.03 -1.52
CA ASP A 129 8.21 -11.59 -1.30
C ASP A 129 7.24 -11.02 -0.27
N GLY A 130 5.97 -11.40 -0.31
CA GLY A 130 4.98 -10.97 0.68
C GLY A 130 5.31 -11.45 2.11
N LYS A 131 5.76 -12.72 2.24
CA LYS A 131 6.16 -13.28 3.53
C LYS A 131 7.40 -12.60 4.11
N LYS A 132 8.43 -12.35 3.28
CA LYS A 132 9.64 -11.64 3.69
C LYS A 132 9.31 -10.22 4.12
N ALA A 133 8.49 -9.51 3.34
CA ALA A 133 8.07 -8.15 3.68
C ALA A 133 7.31 -8.09 5.00
N LEU A 134 6.39 -9.04 5.26
CA LEU A 134 5.69 -9.14 6.56
C LEU A 134 6.67 -9.35 7.72
N ASN A 135 7.69 -10.21 7.57
CA ASN A 135 8.73 -10.40 8.59
C ASN A 135 9.48 -9.09 8.86
N THR A 136 9.90 -8.37 7.81
CA THR A 136 10.62 -7.10 7.95
C THR A 136 9.76 -6.04 8.65
N VAL A 137 8.44 -5.98 8.38
CA VAL A 137 7.50 -5.09 9.09
C VAL A 137 7.51 -5.35 10.58
N VAL A 138 7.50 -6.63 10.99
CA VAL A 138 7.53 -7.03 12.40
C VAL A 138 8.89 -6.74 13.03
N GLU A 139 9.99 -7.16 12.38
CA GLU A 139 11.36 -6.96 12.85
C GLU A 139 11.68 -5.48 13.10
N CYS A 140 11.17 -4.61 12.25
CA CYS A 140 11.42 -3.18 12.30
C CYS A 140 10.34 -2.37 13.05
N ALA A 141 9.34 -3.04 13.63
CA ALA A 141 8.21 -2.41 14.35
C ALA A 141 7.53 -1.29 13.55
N MET A 142 7.28 -1.54 12.26
CA MET A 142 6.83 -0.51 11.32
C MET A 142 5.34 -0.17 11.42
N LEU A 143 4.54 -1.01 12.08
CA LEU A 143 3.10 -0.86 12.17
C LEU A 143 2.69 -0.17 13.47
N ALA A 144 1.81 0.82 13.37
CA ALA A 144 1.18 1.44 14.53
C ALA A 144 0.32 0.42 15.32
N PRO A 145 0.03 0.66 16.62
CA PRO A 145 -0.66 -0.34 17.47
C PRO A 145 -1.99 -0.85 16.91
N ALA A 146 -2.78 0.01 16.24
CA ALA A 146 -4.04 -0.36 15.58
C ALA A 146 -3.89 -0.46 14.05
N GLY A 147 -2.66 -0.54 13.56
CA GLY A 147 -2.37 -0.52 12.13
C GLY A 147 -2.76 -1.81 11.42
N ILE A 148 -2.88 -1.69 10.10
CA ILE A 148 -3.26 -2.79 9.20
C ILE A 148 -2.20 -2.95 8.12
N VAL A 149 -1.79 -4.20 7.89
CA VAL A 149 -1.05 -4.58 6.67
C VAL A 149 -2.01 -5.28 5.73
N ALA A 150 -2.15 -4.78 4.52
CA ALA A 150 -2.92 -5.42 3.45
C ALA A 150 -1.96 -5.97 2.39
N VAL A 151 -2.09 -7.25 2.06
CA VAL A 151 -1.25 -7.94 1.07
C VAL A 151 -2.13 -8.44 -0.07
N GLU A 152 -1.85 -7.95 -1.28
CA GLU A 152 -2.39 -8.54 -2.50
C GLU A 152 -1.48 -9.70 -2.94
N HIS A 153 -2.05 -10.85 -3.29
CA HIS A 153 -1.28 -12.00 -3.75
C HIS A 153 -2.10 -12.94 -4.64
N ASP A 154 -1.42 -13.82 -5.38
CA ASP A 154 -2.09 -14.88 -6.16
C ASP A 154 -2.73 -15.90 -5.19
N ARG A 155 -3.88 -16.47 -5.57
CA ARG A 155 -4.61 -17.49 -4.80
C ARG A 155 -3.80 -18.76 -4.49
N ARG A 156 -2.73 -19.02 -5.23
CA ARG A 156 -1.82 -20.14 -5.01
C ARG A 156 -0.73 -19.83 -3.99
N THR A 157 -0.53 -18.56 -3.68
CA THR A 157 0.43 -18.14 -2.66
C THR A 157 -0.20 -18.33 -1.28
N ILE A 158 0.44 -19.12 -0.45
CA ILE A 158 0.02 -19.34 0.94
C ILE A 158 0.84 -18.39 1.82
N LEU A 159 0.18 -17.40 2.38
CA LEU A 159 0.77 -16.55 3.41
C LEU A 159 0.56 -17.16 4.79
N PRO A 160 1.45 -16.89 5.76
CA PRO A 160 1.29 -17.40 7.12
C PRO A 160 0.10 -16.74 7.82
N ALA A 161 -0.69 -17.52 8.57
CA ALA A 161 -1.80 -16.98 9.36
C ALA A 161 -1.33 -16.03 10.49
N SER A 162 -0.04 -16.03 10.82
CA SER A 162 0.57 -15.12 11.77
C SER A 162 2.05 -14.90 11.52
N VAL A 163 2.54 -13.68 11.80
CA VAL A 163 3.95 -13.31 11.76
C VAL A 163 4.25 -12.47 13.00
N GLY A 164 4.95 -13.04 13.97
CA GLY A 164 5.14 -12.39 15.27
C GLY A 164 3.80 -11.99 15.91
N PRO A 165 3.58 -10.71 16.24
CA PRO A 165 2.32 -10.23 16.80
C PRO A 165 1.20 -10.07 15.77
N LEU A 166 1.53 -10.01 14.49
CA LEU A 166 0.52 -9.84 13.44
C LEU A 166 -0.28 -11.12 13.26
N ARG A 167 -1.59 -10.97 13.15
CA ARG A 167 -2.54 -12.04 12.84
C ARG A 167 -3.32 -11.70 11.58
N GLU A 168 -3.49 -12.68 10.68
CA GLU A 168 -4.46 -12.56 9.60
C GLU A 168 -5.86 -12.60 10.22
N TRP A 169 -6.63 -11.54 10.05
CA TRP A 169 -7.99 -11.44 10.58
C TRP A 169 -9.06 -11.41 9.49
N LYS A 170 -8.65 -11.19 8.24
CA LYS A 170 -9.57 -11.16 7.11
C LYS A 170 -8.87 -11.54 5.82
N GLN A 171 -9.59 -12.25 4.95
CA GLN A 171 -9.16 -12.57 3.60
C GLN A 171 -10.34 -12.43 2.64
N HIS A 172 -10.10 -11.84 1.47
CA HIS A 172 -11.08 -11.73 0.40
C HIS A 172 -10.48 -12.17 -0.93
N ARG A 173 -11.25 -12.96 -1.68
CA ARG A 173 -10.83 -13.47 -2.99
C ARG A 173 -11.58 -12.78 -4.12
N TYR A 174 -10.82 -12.34 -5.14
CA TYR A 174 -11.31 -11.72 -6.36
C TYR A 174 -10.70 -12.44 -7.58
N GLY A 175 -11.36 -13.52 -8.02
CA GLY A 175 -10.82 -14.39 -9.08
C GLY A 175 -9.54 -15.10 -8.65
N ASP A 176 -8.42 -14.78 -9.29
CA ASP A 176 -7.10 -15.31 -8.96
C ASP A 176 -6.32 -14.44 -7.95
N THR A 177 -6.83 -13.25 -7.65
CA THR A 177 -6.25 -12.35 -6.66
C THR A 177 -6.89 -12.55 -5.29
N VAL A 178 -6.09 -12.48 -4.24
CA VAL A 178 -6.50 -12.52 -2.84
C VAL A 178 -5.97 -11.28 -2.14
N LEU A 179 -6.79 -10.68 -1.29
CA LEU A 179 -6.41 -9.64 -0.34
C LEU A 179 -6.41 -10.24 1.05
N SER A 180 -5.24 -10.30 1.71
CA SER A 180 -5.08 -10.74 3.09
C SER A 180 -4.76 -9.55 4.00
N PHE A 181 -5.42 -9.46 5.15
CA PHE A 181 -5.31 -8.35 6.10
C PHE A 181 -4.75 -8.84 7.43
N TYR A 182 -3.66 -8.18 7.87
CA TYR A 182 -2.95 -8.49 9.11
C TYR A 182 -2.97 -7.29 10.07
N GLY A 183 -2.81 -7.58 11.34
CA GLY A 183 -2.76 -6.57 12.40
C GLY A 183 -3.92 -6.73 13.38
N ALA A 184 -4.35 -5.64 14.03
CA ALA A 184 -5.58 -5.63 14.83
C ALA A 184 -6.78 -5.53 13.88
N PRO A 185 -7.84 -6.34 14.06
CA PRO A 185 -9.08 -6.14 13.33
C PRO A 185 -9.65 -4.76 13.68
N PRO A 186 -10.22 -4.02 12.69
CA PRO A 186 -10.91 -2.78 13.00
C PRO A 186 -12.01 -3.07 14.06
N PRO A 187 -12.29 -2.12 14.95
CA PRO A 187 -13.37 -2.29 15.90
C PRO A 187 -14.64 -2.64 15.12
N THR A 188 -15.23 -3.79 15.43
CA THR A 188 -16.49 -4.19 14.84
C THR A 188 -17.49 -3.09 15.17
N SER A 189 -18.00 -2.38 14.18
CA SER A 189 -19.19 -1.55 14.34
C SER A 189 -20.27 -2.46 14.95
N ARG A 190 -20.59 -2.23 16.22
CA ARG A 190 -21.69 -2.95 16.88
C ARG A 190 -22.96 -2.73 16.06
N PRO A 191 -23.75 -3.79 15.89
CA PRO A 191 -25.03 -3.70 15.20
C PRO A 191 -25.95 -2.66 15.78
#